data_46831a480ed08dce83aaa4f560b7eda4
#
_entry.id   46831a480ed08dce83aaa4f560b7eda4
#
_cell.length_a   1.000
_cell.length_b   1.000
_cell.length_c   1.000
_cell.angle_alpha   90.00
_cell.angle_beta   90.00
_cell.angle_gamma   90.00
#
_symmetry.space_group_name_H-M   'P 1'
#
loop_
_entity.id
_entity.type
_entity.pdbx_description
1 polymer ?
#
loop_
_entity_poly.entity_id
_entity_poly.type
_entity_poly.pdbx_seq_one_letter_code
_entity_poly.pdbx_strand_id
1 'polypeptide(L)'
;MHIVQSPEWGEFKSEMGTTAIRAGGVQYTKHEIPFTNFFYGYAPRVNPTDIDWVVLKKSLRENQCVAINFDVPNVVALTDGAKIAEKIFKEHKCKIAPRSTFAKANVLLDISKPENELLENMHKKHRYNIKYAEKQGVVVRKGESEKDFEIFYTLLLETAERQKYFIHPRNYYQKLWEMLGPKGMAHILIAEFEGVPLTAWMLFTYDGVLYYPVGGSSEGQKNLQHSLAVAWEAIRLGKEKGCKIFDMWGAAEIPNDEDDPWFGFTQFKMRFGGEFVRYIDSCDFVINEPVYKLFNTANSLRWKILNLIK
;
A
#
# COMPACT_ATOMS: atom_id res chain seq x y z
N MET A 1 -8.06 11.64 -0.58
CA MET A 1 -7.77 10.72 -1.75
C MET A 1 -6.60 9.81 -1.37
N HIS A 2 -6.53 8.56 -1.87
CA HIS A 2 -5.37 7.69 -1.59
C HIS A 2 -4.18 8.04 -2.51
N ILE A 3 -2.93 7.89 -2.03
CA ILE A 3 -1.71 8.26 -2.78
C ILE A 3 -1.64 7.59 -4.17
N VAL A 4 -2.06 6.35 -4.32
CA VAL A 4 -2.04 5.64 -5.62
C VAL A 4 -3.05 6.21 -6.63
N GLN A 5 -3.92 7.12 -6.20
CA GLN A 5 -4.82 7.89 -7.04
C GLN A 5 -4.32 9.32 -7.28
N SER A 6 -3.12 9.69 -6.77
CA SER A 6 -2.53 11.01 -7.02
C SER A 6 -2.03 11.14 -8.48
N PRO A 7 -2.01 12.36 -9.03
CA PRO A 7 -1.39 12.63 -10.34
C PRO A 7 0.06 12.14 -10.41
N GLU A 8 0.84 12.40 -9.37
CA GLU A 8 2.25 12.06 -9.28
C GLU A 8 2.49 10.54 -9.33
N TRP A 9 1.60 9.77 -8.71
CA TRP A 9 1.65 8.31 -8.82
C TRP A 9 1.35 7.83 -10.25
N GLY A 10 0.42 8.50 -10.94
CA GLY A 10 0.13 8.22 -12.35
C GLY A 10 1.31 8.54 -13.27
N GLU A 11 1.96 9.69 -13.07
CA GLU A 11 3.21 10.05 -13.78
C GLU A 11 4.27 8.98 -13.57
N PHE A 12 4.51 8.59 -12.30
CA PHE A 12 5.44 7.53 -11.97
C PHE A 12 5.11 6.20 -12.68
N LYS A 13 3.85 5.78 -12.70
CA LYS A 13 3.43 4.54 -13.39
C LYS A 13 3.69 4.62 -14.90
N SER A 14 3.45 5.79 -15.49
CA SER A 14 3.71 6.03 -16.92
C SER A 14 5.21 6.00 -17.24
N GLU A 15 6.06 6.60 -16.41
CA GLU A 15 7.53 6.53 -16.51
C GLU A 15 8.05 5.09 -16.36
N MET A 16 7.35 4.25 -15.58
CA MET A 16 7.65 2.82 -15.45
C MET A 16 7.06 1.96 -16.58
N GLY A 17 6.59 2.57 -17.67
CA GLY A 17 6.08 1.88 -18.85
C GLY A 17 4.61 1.41 -18.73
N THR A 18 3.89 1.79 -17.67
CA THR A 18 2.48 1.44 -17.52
C THR A 18 1.62 2.71 -17.66
N THR A 19 0.99 2.90 -18.82
CA THR A 19 0.19 4.10 -19.11
C THR A 19 -0.87 4.33 -18.03
N ALA A 20 -0.83 5.47 -17.38
CA ALA A 20 -1.84 5.94 -16.44
C ALA A 20 -2.77 6.96 -17.11
N ILE A 21 -4.06 6.84 -16.87
CA ILE A 21 -5.12 7.67 -17.43
C ILE A 21 -5.99 8.19 -16.30
N ARG A 22 -6.35 9.49 -16.37
CA ARG A 22 -7.28 10.12 -15.43
C ARG A 22 -8.57 10.48 -16.15
N ALA A 23 -9.68 9.90 -15.71
CA ALA A 23 -10.99 10.17 -16.28
C ALA A 23 -12.10 9.92 -15.26
N GLY A 24 -13.09 10.82 -15.21
CA GLY A 24 -14.26 10.68 -14.34
C GLY A 24 -13.93 10.52 -12.85
N GLY A 25 -12.95 11.27 -12.33
CA GLY A 25 -12.54 11.17 -10.93
C GLY A 25 -11.63 9.97 -10.59
N VAL A 26 -11.33 9.11 -11.58
CA VAL A 26 -10.53 7.88 -11.41
C VAL A 26 -9.19 8.00 -12.12
N GLN A 27 -8.13 7.58 -11.46
CA GLN A 27 -6.86 7.25 -12.11
C GLN A 27 -6.77 5.74 -12.28
N TYR A 28 -6.58 5.28 -13.51
CA TYR A 28 -6.38 3.86 -13.79
C TYR A 28 -5.16 3.65 -14.67
N THR A 29 -4.51 2.50 -14.49
CA THR A 29 -3.44 2.05 -15.38
C THR A 29 -3.98 1.08 -16.41
N LYS A 30 -3.40 1.11 -17.62
CA LYS A 30 -3.81 0.32 -18.77
C LYS A 30 -2.84 -0.82 -18.98
N HIS A 31 -3.34 -2.05 -18.94
CA HIS A 31 -2.56 -3.28 -19.06
C HIS A 31 -2.98 -4.06 -20.29
N GLU A 32 -2.01 -4.47 -21.10
CA GLU A 32 -2.26 -5.25 -22.32
C GLU A 32 -2.84 -6.64 -22.01
N ILE A 33 -3.82 -7.05 -22.79
CA ILE A 33 -4.30 -8.43 -22.81
C ILE A 33 -3.51 -9.16 -23.91
N PRO A 34 -2.64 -10.13 -23.56
CA PRO A 34 -1.76 -10.79 -24.52
C PRO A 34 -2.51 -11.33 -25.73
N PHE A 35 -1.91 -11.20 -26.92
CA PHE A 35 -2.44 -11.67 -28.19
C PHE A 35 -3.73 -10.97 -28.65
N THR A 36 -4.04 -9.79 -28.11
CA THR A 36 -5.19 -8.98 -28.52
C THR A 36 -4.81 -7.52 -28.66
N ASN A 37 -5.70 -6.69 -29.24
CA ASN A 37 -5.60 -5.23 -29.24
C ASN A 37 -6.39 -4.59 -28.07
N PHE A 38 -6.73 -5.38 -27.06
CA PHE A 38 -7.50 -4.95 -25.92
C PHE A 38 -6.64 -4.78 -24.68
N PHE A 39 -7.16 -3.99 -23.74
CA PHE A 39 -6.53 -3.68 -22.48
C PHE A 39 -7.45 -3.98 -21.30
N TYR A 40 -6.86 -4.11 -20.15
CA TYR A 40 -7.54 -4.20 -18.86
C TYR A 40 -7.16 -2.99 -18.01
N GLY A 41 -8.16 -2.24 -17.54
CA GLY A 41 -7.97 -1.11 -16.65
C GLY A 41 -7.77 -1.59 -15.20
N TYR A 42 -6.86 -0.96 -14.46
CA TYR A 42 -6.62 -1.25 -13.06
C TYR A 42 -6.62 0.04 -12.24
N ALA A 43 -7.53 0.16 -11.29
CA ALA A 43 -7.76 1.36 -10.48
C ALA A 43 -7.86 1.00 -8.99
N PRO A 44 -6.72 0.95 -8.27
CA PRO A 44 -6.72 0.64 -6.84
C PRO A 44 -7.21 1.82 -6.00
N ARG A 45 -7.83 1.52 -4.85
CA ARG A 45 -8.18 2.48 -3.80
C ARG A 45 -9.06 3.64 -4.28
N VAL A 46 -9.93 3.42 -5.24
CA VAL A 46 -10.95 4.38 -5.69
C VAL A 46 -12.12 4.40 -4.69
N ASN A 47 -12.69 5.58 -4.45
CA ASN A 47 -13.99 5.68 -3.82
C ASN A 47 -15.08 5.74 -4.91
N PRO A 48 -16.03 4.79 -4.98
CA PRO A 48 -17.04 4.78 -6.04
C PRO A 48 -17.99 5.97 -6.02
N THR A 49 -18.09 6.72 -4.91
CA THR A 49 -18.88 7.96 -4.83
C THR A 49 -18.27 9.09 -5.63
N ASP A 50 -16.98 9.02 -5.94
CA ASP A 50 -16.24 10.08 -6.63
C ASP A 50 -16.22 9.87 -8.16
N ILE A 51 -16.88 8.80 -8.66
CA ILE A 51 -16.81 8.37 -10.05
C ILE A 51 -17.88 9.08 -10.90
N ASP A 52 -17.45 9.81 -11.93
CA ASP A 52 -18.31 10.13 -13.08
C ASP A 52 -18.31 8.93 -14.05
N TRP A 53 -19.32 8.10 -13.92
CA TRP A 53 -19.45 6.86 -14.69
C TRP A 53 -19.64 7.07 -16.20
N VAL A 54 -20.16 8.23 -16.63
CA VAL A 54 -20.33 8.55 -18.06
C VAL A 54 -18.96 8.82 -18.67
N VAL A 55 -18.20 9.70 -18.03
CA VAL A 55 -16.83 10.06 -18.45
C VAL A 55 -15.90 8.86 -18.38
N LEU A 56 -15.94 8.09 -17.29
CA LEU A 56 -15.12 6.88 -17.14
C LEU A 56 -15.43 5.86 -18.23
N LYS A 57 -16.71 5.55 -18.49
CA LYS A 57 -17.13 4.59 -19.52
C LYS A 57 -16.67 5.02 -20.91
N LYS A 58 -16.75 6.31 -21.24
CA LYS A 58 -16.24 6.85 -22.49
C LYS A 58 -14.73 6.63 -22.60
N SER A 59 -13.98 7.02 -21.58
CA SER A 59 -12.52 6.85 -21.53
C SER A 59 -12.09 5.38 -21.70
N LEU A 60 -12.77 4.46 -21.01
CA LEU A 60 -12.46 3.01 -21.14
C LEU A 60 -12.66 2.50 -22.58
N ARG A 61 -13.70 2.96 -23.27
CA ARG A 61 -13.95 2.59 -24.69
C ARG A 61 -12.89 3.18 -25.61
N GLU A 62 -12.56 4.45 -25.49
CA GLU A 62 -11.53 5.14 -26.26
C GLU A 62 -10.15 4.49 -26.09
N ASN A 63 -9.88 3.96 -24.89
CA ASN A 63 -8.64 3.27 -24.56
C ASN A 63 -8.71 1.75 -24.79
N GLN A 64 -9.75 1.22 -25.42
CA GLN A 64 -9.94 -0.19 -25.75
C GLN A 64 -9.87 -1.11 -24.52
N CYS A 65 -10.26 -0.59 -23.34
CA CYS A 65 -10.34 -1.38 -22.12
C CYS A 65 -11.60 -2.26 -22.14
N VAL A 66 -11.42 -3.57 -21.97
CA VAL A 66 -12.56 -4.52 -21.90
C VAL A 66 -13.27 -4.50 -20.56
N ALA A 67 -12.56 -4.11 -19.52
CA ALA A 67 -13.06 -3.90 -18.17
C ALA A 67 -12.09 -3.02 -17.39
N ILE A 68 -12.54 -2.52 -16.24
CA ILE A 68 -11.70 -1.91 -15.22
C ILE A 68 -11.92 -2.63 -13.90
N ASN A 69 -10.82 -2.95 -13.21
CA ASN A 69 -10.83 -3.47 -11.86
C ASN A 69 -10.68 -2.34 -10.86
N PHE A 70 -11.66 -2.17 -9.98
CA PHE A 70 -11.55 -1.34 -8.79
C PHE A 70 -10.99 -2.20 -7.68
N ASP A 71 -9.66 -2.20 -7.53
CA ASP A 71 -8.97 -3.10 -6.60
C ASP A 71 -8.97 -2.54 -5.19
N VAL A 72 -9.69 -3.24 -4.33
CA VAL A 72 -9.93 -2.87 -2.93
C VAL A 72 -10.28 -1.38 -2.81
N PRO A 73 -11.51 -1.00 -3.14
CA PRO A 73 -11.95 0.39 -3.04
C PRO A 73 -11.64 1.01 -1.67
N ASN A 74 -11.35 2.30 -1.64
CA ASN A 74 -11.00 3.00 -0.40
C ASN A 74 -12.22 3.30 0.47
N VAL A 75 -12.97 2.25 0.80
CA VAL A 75 -14.22 2.29 1.58
C VAL A 75 -14.18 1.19 2.62
N VAL A 76 -14.22 1.57 3.89
CA VAL A 76 -14.21 0.62 5.01
C VAL A 76 -15.52 -0.18 5.04
N ALA A 77 -15.42 -1.49 5.09
CA ALA A 77 -16.56 -2.42 5.13
C ALA A 77 -17.41 -2.23 6.42
N LEU A 78 -18.65 -2.64 6.34
CA LEU A 78 -19.64 -2.58 7.45
C LEU A 78 -19.97 -1.15 7.92
N THR A 79 -19.62 -0.12 7.13
CA THR A 79 -20.02 1.27 7.37
C THR A 79 -21.21 1.67 6.49
N ASP A 80 -21.84 2.80 6.77
CA ASP A 80 -22.86 3.35 5.87
C ASP A 80 -22.27 3.75 4.52
N GLY A 81 -21.00 4.20 4.49
CA GLY A 81 -20.26 4.43 3.27
C GLY A 81 -20.12 3.17 2.41
N ALA A 82 -19.92 2.01 3.03
CA ALA A 82 -19.88 0.73 2.33
C ALA A 82 -21.21 0.39 1.65
N LYS A 83 -22.33 0.57 2.34
CA LYS A 83 -23.67 0.34 1.78
C LYS A 83 -23.94 1.21 0.55
N ILE A 84 -23.50 2.49 0.61
CA ILE A 84 -23.62 3.42 -0.52
C ILE A 84 -22.74 2.96 -1.68
N ALA A 85 -21.49 2.62 -1.42
CA ALA A 85 -20.53 2.18 -2.42
C ALA A 85 -20.98 0.88 -3.12
N GLU A 86 -21.43 -0.10 -2.37
CA GLU A 86 -21.95 -1.37 -2.88
C GLU A 86 -23.23 -1.17 -3.72
N LYS A 87 -24.09 -0.25 -3.31
CA LYS A 87 -25.28 0.14 -4.09
C LYS A 87 -24.88 0.74 -5.43
N ILE A 88 -23.91 1.66 -5.46
CA ILE A 88 -23.38 2.27 -6.69
C ILE A 88 -22.82 1.19 -7.61
N PHE A 89 -21.96 0.30 -7.12
CA PHE A 89 -21.42 -0.80 -7.92
C PHE A 89 -22.51 -1.71 -8.49
N LYS A 90 -23.54 -2.00 -7.71
CA LYS A 90 -24.70 -2.79 -8.17
C LYS A 90 -25.50 -2.09 -9.26
N GLU A 91 -25.78 -0.78 -9.12
CA GLU A 91 -26.47 0.03 -10.13
C GLU A 91 -25.71 0.06 -11.46
N HIS A 92 -24.38 0.11 -11.40
CA HIS A 92 -23.50 0.04 -12.58
C HIS A 92 -23.17 -1.38 -13.02
N LYS A 93 -23.81 -2.41 -12.44
CA LYS A 93 -23.65 -3.83 -12.79
C LYS A 93 -22.20 -4.31 -12.68
N CYS A 94 -21.44 -3.75 -11.75
CA CYS A 94 -20.11 -4.25 -11.44
C CYS A 94 -20.21 -5.68 -10.89
N LYS A 95 -19.21 -6.49 -11.19
CA LYS A 95 -19.08 -7.88 -10.73
C LYS A 95 -18.02 -7.95 -9.65
N ILE A 96 -18.19 -8.83 -8.67
CA ILE A 96 -17.10 -9.12 -7.74
C ILE A 96 -15.91 -9.61 -8.54
N ALA A 97 -14.76 -8.99 -8.32
CA ALA A 97 -13.53 -9.35 -9.00
C ALA A 97 -13.04 -10.72 -8.51
N PRO A 98 -12.51 -11.57 -9.40
CA PRO A 98 -12.03 -12.89 -9.01
C PRO A 98 -10.80 -12.82 -8.10
N ARG A 99 -10.14 -11.67 -8.01
CA ARG A 99 -8.92 -11.45 -7.23
C ARG A 99 -8.78 -10.00 -6.80
N SER A 100 -8.04 -9.82 -5.70
CA SER A 100 -7.52 -8.53 -5.25
C SER A 100 -5.99 -8.60 -5.24
N THR A 101 -5.35 -7.50 -5.62
CA THR A 101 -3.88 -7.33 -5.55
C THR A 101 -3.50 -6.52 -4.32
N PHE A 102 -4.29 -5.51 -4.00
CA PHE A 102 -4.15 -4.77 -2.75
C PHE A 102 -4.61 -5.59 -1.55
N ALA A 103 -4.01 -5.31 -0.40
CA ALA A 103 -4.47 -5.87 0.87
C ALA A 103 -5.91 -5.40 1.17
N LYS A 104 -6.76 -6.34 1.57
CA LYS A 104 -8.16 -6.07 1.93
C LYS A 104 -8.31 -5.50 3.33
N ALA A 105 -7.28 -5.60 4.15
CA ALA A 105 -7.27 -5.06 5.49
C ALA A 105 -6.00 -4.24 5.74
N ASN A 106 -6.13 -3.17 6.51
CA ASN A 106 -5.04 -2.31 6.95
C ASN A 106 -5.16 -2.07 8.47
N VAL A 107 -4.10 -1.49 9.04
CA VAL A 107 -4.16 -0.89 10.38
C VAL A 107 -3.99 0.61 10.23
N LEU A 108 -4.97 1.38 10.69
CA LEU A 108 -4.99 2.84 10.66
C LEU A 108 -4.74 3.38 12.08
N LEU A 109 -3.80 4.29 12.23
CA LEU A 109 -3.51 4.95 13.50
C LEU A 109 -3.83 6.45 13.38
N ASP A 110 -4.68 6.96 14.27
CA ASP A 110 -4.90 8.40 14.42
C ASP A 110 -3.68 9.03 15.09
N ILE A 111 -2.88 9.76 14.30
CA ILE A 111 -1.68 10.47 14.76
C ILE A 111 -1.92 11.96 14.98
N SER A 112 -3.17 12.43 14.95
CA SER A 112 -3.51 13.83 15.26
C SER A 112 -3.30 14.16 16.74
N LYS A 113 -3.37 13.15 17.61
CA LYS A 113 -3.21 13.24 19.06
C LYS A 113 -1.80 13.64 19.49
N PRO A 114 -1.62 14.26 20.68
CA PRO A 114 -0.31 14.52 21.25
C PRO A 114 0.52 13.24 21.44
N GLU A 115 1.86 13.35 21.38
CA GLU A 115 2.75 12.18 21.49
C GLU A 115 2.59 11.41 22.81
N ASN A 116 2.36 12.11 23.91
CA ASN A 116 2.11 11.47 25.21
C ASN A 116 0.86 10.60 25.20
N GLU A 117 -0.24 11.08 24.57
CA GLU A 117 -1.48 10.31 24.42
C GLU A 117 -1.29 9.10 23.49
N LEU A 118 -0.55 9.27 22.39
CA LEU A 118 -0.20 8.17 21.50
C LEU A 118 0.59 7.08 22.25
N LEU A 119 1.58 7.48 23.03
CA LEU A 119 2.36 6.54 23.86
C LEU A 119 1.48 5.83 24.92
N GLU A 120 0.58 6.54 25.56
CA GLU A 120 -0.33 5.97 26.56
C GLU A 120 -1.27 4.92 25.96
N ASN A 121 -1.76 5.17 24.75
CA ASN A 121 -2.65 4.25 24.03
C ASN A 121 -1.93 3.03 23.44
N MET A 122 -0.60 3.07 23.33
CA MET A 122 0.18 1.91 22.85
C MET A 122 0.18 0.77 23.87
N HIS A 123 0.29 -0.44 23.36
CA HIS A 123 0.57 -1.60 24.20
C HIS A 123 1.85 -1.37 25.04
N LYS A 124 1.80 -1.72 26.34
CA LYS A 124 2.89 -1.44 27.31
C LYS A 124 4.29 -1.87 26.81
N LYS A 125 4.37 -3.00 26.09
CA LYS A 125 5.64 -3.53 25.55
C LYS A 125 6.20 -2.63 24.45
N HIS A 126 5.35 -2.06 23.56
CA HIS A 126 5.81 -1.13 22.52
C HIS A 126 6.34 0.15 23.14
N ARG A 127 5.58 0.77 24.05
CA ARG A 127 5.98 1.97 24.76
C ARG A 127 7.30 1.80 25.53
N TYR A 128 7.47 0.66 26.18
CA TYR A 128 8.74 0.33 26.85
C TYR A 128 9.89 0.17 25.85
N ASN A 129 9.67 -0.58 24.77
CA ASN A 129 10.72 -0.92 23.82
C ASN A 129 11.16 0.29 22.96
N ILE A 130 10.28 1.26 22.68
CA ILE A 130 10.65 2.52 22.02
C ILE A 130 11.67 3.26 22.90
N LYS A 131 11.36 3.46 24.17
CA LYS A 131 12.27 4.12 25.11
C LYS A 131 13.56 3.30 25.33
N TYR A 132 13.46 1.98 25.31
CA TYR A 132 14.61 1.09 25.44
C TYR A 132 15.55 1.23 24.22
N ALA A 133 15.03 1.24 22.98
CA ALA A 133 15.84 1.44 21.80
C ALA A 133 16.63 2.76 21.84
N GLU A 134 15.97 3.86 22.19
CA GLU A 134 16.59 5.16 22.36
C GLU A 134 17.70 5.12 23.42
N LYS A 135 17.42 4.53 24.60
CA LYS A 135 18.40 4.38 25.69
C LYS A 135 19.61 3.54 25.30
N GLN A 136 19.42 2.55 24.42
CA GLN A 136 20.51 1.71 23.92
C GLN A 136 21.36 2.40 22.86
N GLY A 137 20.98 3.60 22.40
CA GLY A 137 21.73 4.36 21.39
C GLY A 137 21.29 4.06 19.94
N VAL A 138 20.10 3.48 19.73
CA VAL A 138 19.52 3.42 18.39
C VAL A 138 19.11 4.82 17.96
N VAL A 139 19.65 5.28 16.84
CA VAL A 139 19.35 6.59 16.23
C VAL A 139 18.55 6.38 14.95
N VAL A 140 17.51 7.18 14.75
CA VAL A 140 16.76 7.18 13.48
C VAL A 140 17.01 8.50 12.77
N ARG A 141 17.39 8.41 11.50
CA ARG A 141 17.65 9.58 10.65
C ARG A 141 16.86 9.53 9.35
N LYS A 142 16.68 10.68 8.72
CA LYS A 142 16.14 10.79 7.35
C LYS A 142 17.22 10.36 6.35
N GLY A 143 16.81 9.61 5.33
CA GLY A 143 17.64 9.26 4.18
C GLY A 143 17.44 10.29 3.06
N GLU A 144 18.54 10.93 2.62
CA GLU A 144 18.49 12.04 1.66
C GLU A 144 19.41 11.82 0.46
N SER A 145 20.26 10.77 0.50
CA SER A 145 21.26 10.47 -0.53
C SER A 145 20.99 9.16 -1.25
N GLU A 146 21.61 9.00 -2.41
CA GLU A 146 21.64 7.72 -3.14
C GLU A 146 22.17 6.58 -2.26
N LYS A 147 23.18 6.85 -1.42
CA LYS A 147 23.69 5.86 -0.46
C LYS A 147 22.61 5.42 0.53
N ASP A 148 21.75 6.33 0.97
CA ASP A 148 20.64 6.00 1.86
C ASP A 148 19.56 5.18 1.16
N PHE A 149 19.32 5.44 -0.12
CA PHE A 149 18.46 4.60 -0.93
C PHE A 149 19.03 3.18 -1.06
N GLU A 150 20.34 3.01 -1.29
CA GLU A 150 20.98 1.70 -1.33
C GLU A 150 20.84 0.94 0.01
N ILE A 151 21.01 1.64 1.13
CA ILE A 151 20.78 1.06 2.46
C ILE A 151 19.33 0.54 2.57
N PHE A 152 18.36 1.37 2.20
CA PHE A 152 16.97 0.97 2.20
C PHE A 152 16.72 -0.26 1.33
N TYR A 153 17.20 -0.24 0.08
CA TYR A 153 16.93 -1.33 -0.87
C TYR A 153 17.62 -2.64 -0.43
N THR A 154 18.83 -2.58 0.09
CA THR A 154 19.56 -3.75 0.62
C THR A 154 18.79 -4.39 1.77
N LEU A 155 18.36 -3.63 2.78
CA LEU A 155 17.58 -4.14 3.90
C LEU A 155 16.22 -4.69 3.47
N LEU A 156 15.59 -4.06 2.47
CA LEU A 156 14.35 -4.56 1.87
C LEU A 156 14.57 -5.90 1.18
N LEU A 157 15.62 -6.04 0.38
CA LEU A 157 15.96 -7.28 -0.32
C LEU A 157 16.23 -8.42 0.66
N GLU A 158 17.07 -8.20 1.68
CA GLU A 158 17.34 -9.17 2.75
C GLU A 158 16.06 -9.64 3.44
N THR A 159 15.13 -8.69 3.68
CA THR A 159 13.83 -9.01 4.31
C THR A 159 12.95 -9.82 3.36
N ALA A 160 12.90 -9.48 2.08
CA ALA A 160 12.10 -10.19 1.09
C ALA A 160 12.59 -11.63 0.88
N GLU A 161 13.90 -11.83 0.80
CA GLU A 161 14.53 -13.17 0.69
C GLU A 161 14.21 -14.03 1.92
N ARG A 162 14.39 -13.48 3.11
CA ARG A 162 14.12 -14.15 4.39
C ARG A 162 12.67 -14.56 4.56
N GLN A 163 11.75 -13.65 4.19
CA GLN A 163 10.29 -13.85 4.31
C GLN A 163 9.67 -14.49 3.08
N LYS A 164 10.46 -14.76 2.03
CA LYS A 164 10.05 -15.43 0.79
C LYS A 164 8.89 -14.74 0.07
N TYR A 165 8.88 -13.41 0.02
CA TYR A 165 7.91 -12.65 -0.78
C TYR A 165 8.59 -11.86 -1.89
N PHE A 166 7.81 -11.54 -2.93
CA PHE A 166 8.30 -10.79 -4.08
C PHE A 166 8.22 -9.29 -3.83
N ILE A 167 9.27 -8.59 -4.24
CA ILE A 167 9.34 -7.14 -4.27
C ILE A 167 9.51 -6.65 -5.71
N HIS A 168 9.24 -5.38 -5.94
CA HIS A 168 9.60 -4.76 -7.21
C HIS A 168 11.13 -4.69 -7.37
N PRO A 169 11.63 -4.63 -8.62
CA PRO A 169 13.05 -4.47 -8.87
C PRO A 169 13.55 -3.10 -8.38
N ARG A 170 14.86 -2.98 -8.16
CA ARG A 170 15.51 -1.78 -7.60
C ARG A 170 15.09 -0.48 -8.31
N ASN A 171 15.08 -0.49 -9.65
CA ASN A 171 14.73 0.69 -10.46
C ASN A 171 13.30 1.19 -10.20
N TYR A 172 12.38 0.33 -9.79
CA TYR A 172 11.01 0.74 -9.43
C TYR A 172 11.01 1.64 -8.18
N TYR A 173 11.68 1.22 -7.12
CA TYR A 173 11.74 2.00 -5.87
C TYR A 173 12.60 3.24 -6.02
N GLN A 174 13.70 3.14 -6.78
CA GLN A 174 14.55 4.27 -7.08
C GLN A 174 13.79 5.37 -7.83
N LYS A 175 13.12 5.01 -8.94
CA LYS A 175 12.31 5.97 -9.70
C LYS A 175 11.20 6.58 -8.84
N LEU A 176 10.55 5.76 -8.01
CA LEU A 176 9.50 6.22 -7.09
C LEU A 176 10.03 7.27 -6.11
N TRP A 177 11.21 7.02 -5.52
CA TRP A 177 11.86 7.96 -4.61
C TRP A 177 12.34 9.22 -5.33
N GLU A 178 12.98 9.09 -6.50
CA GLU A 178 13.44 10.22 -7.32
C GLU A 178 12.30 11.15 -7.75
N MET A 179 11.14 10.61 -8.07
CA MET A 179 9.99 11.40 -8.54
C MET A 179 9.17 12.01 -7.40
N LEU A 180 8.97 11.28 -6.31
CA LEU A 180 8.11 11.69 -5.21
C LEU A 180 8.88 12.37 -4.05
N GLY A 181 10.17 12.05 -3.87
CA GLY A 181 11.01 12.65 -2.82
C GLY A 181 11.12 14.17 -2.93
N PRO A 182 11.52 14.74 -4.08
CA PRO A 182 11.61 16.20 -4.26
C PRO A 182 10.27 16.93 -4.10
N LYS A 183 9.14 16.23 -4.30
CA LYS A 183 7.79 16.75 -4.07
C LYS A 183 7.37 16.68 -2.59
N GLY A 184 8.26 16.16 -1.70
CA GLY A 184 7.95 15.95 -0.29
C GLY A 184 6.92 14.85 -0.03
N MET A 185 6.72 13.93 -0.98
CA MET A 185 5.74 12.86 -0.92
C MET A 185 6.35 11.50 -0.54
N ALA A 186 7.64 11.27 -0.81
CA ALA A 186 8.37 10.06 -0.43
C ALA A 186 9.49 10.38 0.56
N HIS A 187 9.63 9.54 1.59
CA HIS A 187 10.60 9.72 2.67
C HIS A 187 11.26 8.38 2.99
N ILE A 188 12.56 8.39 3.24
CA ILE A 188 13.28 7.23 3.78
C ILE A 188 13.65 7.53 5.24
N LEU A 189 13.34 6.61 6.16
CA LEU A 189 13.85 6.63 7.53
C LEU A 189 14.75 5.42 7.74
N ILE A 190 15.90 5.63 8.40
CA ILE A 190 16.92 4.61 8.65
C ILE A 190 17.23 4.61 10.15
N ALA A 191 17.02 3.45 10.82
CA ALA A 191 17.51 3.22 12.18
C ALA A 191 18.89 2.59 12.11
N GLU A 192 19.80 3.18 12.90
CA GLU A 192 21.21 2.79 12.99
C GLU A 192 21.61 2.60 14.44
N PHE A 193 22.57 1.71 14.66
CA PHE A 193 23.25 1.54 15.91
C PHE A 193 24.77 1.51 15.65
N GLU A 194 25.54 2.38 16.33
CA GLU A 194 26.98 2.53 16.10
C GLU A 194 27.37 2.73 14.62
N GLY A 195 26.51 3.46 13.86
CA GLY A 195 26.71 3.72 12.45
C GLY A 195 26.32 2.55 11.51
N VAL A 196 25.83 1.43 12.06
CA VAL A 196 25.37 0.27 11.27
C VAL A 196 23.86 0.36 11.04
N PRO A 197 23.38 0.43 9.79
CA PRO A 197 21.95 0.43 9.47
C PRO A 197 21.29 -0.91 9.82
N LEU A 198 20.17 -0.87 10.55
CA LEU A 198 19.46 -2.04 11.02
C LEU A 198 18.03 -2.14 10.47
N THR A 199 17.37 -1.01 10.21
CA THR A 199 16.02 -0.96 9.63
C THR A 199 15.90 0.26 8.75
N ALA A 200 15.27 0.11 7.61
CA ALA A 200 14.93 1.24 6.76
C ALA A 200 13.51 1.09 6.19
N TRP A 201 12.76 2.19 6.23
CA TRP A 201 11.39 2.28 5.73
C TRP A 201 11.30 3.35 4.66
N MET A 202 10.59 3.06 3.56
CA MET A 202 10.13 4.07 2.62
C MET A 202 8.66 4.37 2.90
N LEU A 203 8.40 5.63 3.22
CA LEU A 203 7.11 6.14 3.65
C LEU A 203 6.61 7.15 2.61
N PHE A 204 5.28 7.29 2.52
CA PHE A 204 4.69 8.31 1.66
C PHE A 204 3.74 9.19 2.45
N THR A 205 3.70 10.48 2.09
CA THR A 205 2.73 11.45 2.63
C THR A 205 1.88 11.99 1.49
N TYR A 206 0.56 11.93 1.65
CA TYR A 206 -0.38 12.48 0.68
C TYR A 206 -1.74 12.75 1.34
N ASP A 207 -2.35 13.88 1.04
CA ASP A 207 -3.70 14.26 1.48
C ASP A 207 -3.95 14.03 2.99
N GLY A 208 -2.98 14.44 3.82
CA GLY A 208 -3.07 14.33 5.28
C GLY A 208 -2.91 12.90 5.84
N VAL A 209 -2.44 11.96 5.01
CA VAL A 209 -2.18 10.57 5.41
C VAL A 209 -0.70 10.23 5.21
N LEU A 210 -0.11 9.60 6.22
CA LEU A 210 1.18 8.92 6.13
C LEU A 210 0.94 7.45 5.77
N TYR A 211 1.68 6.90 4.79
CA TYR A 211 1.57 5.51 4.35
C TYR A 211 2.88 4.76 4.57
N TYR A 212 2.78 3.49 5.04
CA TYR A 212 3.92 2.59 5.18
C TYR A 212 3.74 1.33 4.32
N PRO A 213 3.99 1.39 3.00
CA PRO A 213 3.84 0.22 2.13
C PRO A 213 5.03 -0.73 2.14
N VAL A 214 6.25 -0.26 2.46
CA VAL A 214 7.46 -1.05 2.28
C VAL A 214 8.59 -0.66 3.22
N GLY A 215 9.28 -1.66 3.75
CA GLY A 215 10.47 -1.48 4.58
C GLY A 215 11.20 -2.80 4.79
N GLY A 216 12.43 -2.70 5.23
CA GLY A 216 13.29 -3.84 5.52
C GLY A 216 14.02 -3.69 6.84
N SER A 217 14.45 -4.84 7.39
CA SER A 217 15.22 -4.91 8.61
C SER A 217 16.22 -6.05 8.57
N SER A 218 17.40 -5.83 9.14
CA SER A 218 18.40 -6.86 9.32
C SER A 218 17.98 -7.89 10.38
N GLU A 219 18.57 -9.07 10.35
CA GLU A 219 18.46 -10.07 11.41
C GLU A 219 19.32 -9.73 12.62
N GLY A 220 20.32 -8.88 12.45
CA GLY A 220 21.21 -8.45 13.51
C GLY A 220 20.51 -7.60 14.56
N GLN A 221 20.93 -7.75 15.80
CA GLN A 221 20.60 -6.85 16.91
C GLN A 221 19.10 -6.57 17.14
N LYS A 222 18.22 -7.54 16.85
CA LYS A 222 16.75 -7.44 17.07
C LYS A 222 16.40 -7.06 18.52
N ASN A 223 17.23 -7.41 19.47
CA ASN A 223 17.10 -7.03 20.87
C ASN A 223 17.09 -5.51 21.08
N LEU A 224 17.72 -4.74 20.20
CA LEU A 224 17.73 -3.26 20.26
C LEU A 224 16.40 -2.61 19.84
N GLN A 225 15.43 -3.38 19.36
CA GLN A 225 14.07 -2.89 19.00
C GLN A 225 14.05 -1.80 17.92
N HIS A 226 15.04 -1.80 17.02
CA HIS A 226 15.23 -0.79 15.97
C HIS A 226 14.00 -0.57 15.06
N SER A 227 13.19 -1.61 14.80
CA SER A 227 11.95 -1.48 14.03
C SER A 227 10.87 -0.63 14.77
N LEU A 228 10.86 -0.68 16.11
CA LEU A 228 9.97 0.16 16.92
C LEU A 228 10.47 1.61 16.96
N ALA A 229 11.77 1.83 16.94
CA ALA A 229 12.35 3.17 16.85
C ALA A 229 11.96 3.84 15.52
N VAL A 230 12.12 3.14 14.38
CA VAL A 230 11.68 3.66 13.05
C VAL A 230 10.19 3.94 13.03
N ALA A 231 9.36 3.05 13.57
CA ALA A 231 7.91 3.24 13.58
C ALA A 231 7.50 4.47 14.40
N TRP A 232 8.18 4.73 15.52
CA TRP A 232 7.93 5.92 16.34
C TRP A 232 8.36 7.20 15.60
N GLU A 233 9.53 7.21 14.96
CA GLU A 233 9.97 8.34 14.16
C GLU A 233 9.12 8.54 12.89
N ALA A 234 8.53 7.47 12.32
CA ALA A 234 7.54 7.59 11.26
C ALA A 234 6.28 8.35 11.74
N ILE A 235 5.80 8.07 12.95
CA ILE A 235 4.69 8.83 13.56
C ILE A 235 5.05 10.30 13.70
N ARG A 236 6.25 10.61 14.22
CA ARG A 236 6.75 12.00 14.35
C ARG A 236 6.86 12.70 12.99
N LEU A 237 7.42 12.00 11.99
CA LEU A 237 7.47 12.50 10.61
C LEU A 237 6.07 12.82 10.07
N GLY A 238 5.10 11.93 10.27
CA GLY A 238 3.72 12.16 9.86
C GLY A 238 3.12 13.42 10.50
N LYS A 239 3.35 13.63 11.80
CA LYS A 239 2.93 14.84 12.52
C LYS A 239 3.63 16.08 12.00
N GLU A 240 4.94 16.04 11.77
CA GLU A 240 5.73 17.13 11.16
C GLU A 240 5.15 17.53 9.77
N LYS A 241 4.71 16.54 8.99
CA LYS A 241 4.10 16.75 7.67
C LYS A 241 2.60 17.09 7.72
N GLY A 242 2.02 17.27 8.90
CA GLY A 242 0.61 17.63 9.08
C GLY A 242 -0.37 16.48 8.79
N CYS A 243 0.10 15.24 8.74
CA CYS A 243 -0.75 14.08 8.61
C CYS A 243 -1.57 13.84 9.89
N LYS A 244 -2.80 13.40 9.71
CA LYS A 244 -3.71 13.04 10.81
C LYS A 244 -3.83 11.54 10.99
N ILE A 245 -3.62 10.78 9.92
CA ILE A 245 -3.73 9.32 9.90
C ILE A 245 -2.38 8.74 9.46
N PHE A 246 -1.98 7.68 10.13
CA PHE A 246 -0.93 6.79 9.66
C PHE A 246 -1.56 5.47 9.19
N ASP A 247 -1.62 5.29 7.88
CA ASP A 247 -1.98 4.02 7.26
C ASP A 247 -0.75 3.11 7.25
N MET A 248 -0.73 2.17 8.17
CA MET A 248 0.35 1.20 8.30
C MET A 248 0.30 0.11 7.21
N TRP A 249 -0.58 0.27 6.21
CA TRP A 249 -0.75 -0.62 5.07
C TRP A 249 -1.23 -2.03 5.47
N GLY A 250 -1.08 -2.99 4.55
CA GLY A 250 -1.65 -4.33 4.63
C GLY A 250 -1.55 -5.05 5.98
N ALA A 251 -2.61 -5.74 6.32
CA ALA A 251 -2.74 -6.61 7.49
C ALA A 251 -3.37 -7.95 7.08
N ALA A 252 -3.29 -8.97 7.93
CA ALA A 252 -4.02 -10.23 7.78
C ALA A 252 -5.53 -9.94 7.62
N GLU A 253 -6.24 -10.70 6.79
CA GLU A 253 -7.69 -10.47 6.59
C GLU A 253 -8.49 -10.73 7.88
N ILE A 254 -7.99 -11.60 8.74
CA ILE A 254 -8.53 -11.88 10.07
C ILE A 254 -7.44 -11.56 11.10
N PRO A 255 -7.58 -10.51 11.92
CA PRO A 255 -6.48 -9.98 12.73
C PRO A 255 -5.98 -10.93 13.82
N ASN A 256 -6.78 -11.91 14.24
CA ASN A 256 -6.45 -12.87 15.30
C ASN A 256 -6.23 -14.29 14.76
N ASP A 257 -6.08 -14.48 13.47
CA ASP A 257 -5.74 -15.76 12.87
C ASP A 257 -4.22 -16.00 12.99
N GLU A 258 -3.83 -16.85 13.93
CA GLU A 258 -2.42 -17.18 14.21
C GLU A 258 -1.77 -17.97 13.07
N ASP A 259 -2.56 -18.62 12.22
CA ASP A 259 -2.09 -19.37 11.06
C ASP A 259 -1.84 -18.48 9.83
N ASP A 260 -2.33 -17.23 9.84
CA ASP A 260 -2.06 -16.28 8.77
C ASP A 260 -0.59 -15.82 8.79
N PRO A 261 0.15 -15.95 7.67
CA PRO A 261 1.55 -15.49 7.58
C PRO A 261 1.77 -14.03 7.99
N TRP A 262 0.74 -13.21 7.93
CA TRP A 262 0.78 -11.79 8.31
C TRP A 262 0.36 -11.51 9.76
N PHE A 263 0.01 -12.55 10.52
CA PHE A 263 -0.43 -12.39 11.92
C PHE A 263 0.55 -11.57 12.75
N GLY A 264 1.83 -11.98 12.80
CA GLY A 264 2.85 -11.31 13.62
C GLY A 264 3.04 -9.84 13.23
N PHE A 265 2.98 -9.56 11.92
CA PHE A 265 3.09 -8.20 11.38
C PHE A 265 1.83 -7.37 11.68
N THR A 266 0.66 -7.97 11.64
CA THR A 266 -0.61 -7.34 12.01
C THR A 266 -0.62 -6.98 13.50
N GLN A 267 -0.20 -7.92 14.37
CA GLN A 267 -0.09 -7.68 15.80
C GLN A 267 0.93 -6.58 16.14
N PHE A 268 2.06 -6.52 15.42
CA PHE A 268 3.04 -5.44 15.55
C PHE A 268 2.36 -4.08 15.30
N LYS A 269 1.58 -3.93 14.24
CA LYS A 269 0.89 -2.68 13.88
C LYS A 269 -0.21 -2.32 14.89
N MET A 270 -1.03 -3.27 15.26
CA MET A 270 -2.15 -3.03 16.20
C MET A 270 -1.65 -2.58 17.59
N ARG A 271 -0.48 -3.04 18.03
CA ARG A 271 0.11 -2.64 19.33
C ARG A 271 0.50 -1.17 19.41
N PHE A 272 0.51 -0.42 18.32
CA PHE A 272 0.62 1.05 18.35
C PHE A 272 -0.68 1.75 18.75
N GLY A 273 -1.77 1.01 18.99
CA GLY A 273 -3.10 1.55 19.29
C GLY A 273 -3.91 1.87 18.03
N GLY A 274 -3.48 1.32 16.89
CA GLY A 274 -4.19 1.47 15.62
C GLY A 274 -5.47 0.66 15.56
N GLU A 275 -6.41 1.11 14.72
CA GLU A 275 -7.64 0.44 14.40
C GLU A 275 -7.45 -0.50 13.21
N PHE A 276 -7.87 -1.75 13.35
CA PHE A 276 -7.95 -2.69 12.25
C PHE A 276 -9.16 -2.36 11.38
N VAL A 277 -8.94 -2.14 10.08
CA VAL A 277 -10.01 -1.88 9.12
C VAL A 277 -9.97 -2.88 7.98
N ARG A 278 -11.15 -3.37 7.58
CA ARG A 278 -11.34 -4.16 6.37
C ARG A 278 -12.08 -3.31 5.34
N TYR A 279 -11.64 -3.34 4.10
CA TYR A 279 -12.28 -2.64 2.98
C TYR A 279 -13.29 -3.54 2.28
N ILE A 280 -14.19 -2.93 1.50
CA ILE A 280 -15.12 -3.67 0.64
C ILE A 280 -14.35 -4.43 -0.45
N ASP A 281 -14.96 -5.48 -0.99
CA ASP A 281 -14.34 -6.33 -1.98
C ASP A 281 -14.12 -5.62 -3.32
N SER A 282 -13.11 -6.05 -4.05
CA SER A 282 -12.79 -5.57 -5.40
C SER A 282 -13.90 -5.90 -6.38
N CYS A 283 -14.15 -4.97 -7.31
CA CYS A 283 -15.19 -5.11 -8.32
C CYS A 283 -14.66 -4.80 -9.72
N ASP A 284 -15.20 -5.50 -10.71
CA ASP A 284 -14.93 -5.27 -12.13
C ASP A 284 -16.12 -4.60 -12.81
N PHE A 285 -15.88 -3.44 -13.44
CA PHE A 285 -16.84 -2.82 -14.35
C PHE A 285 -16.52 -3.25 -15.78
N VAL A 286 -17.44 -3.99 -16.40
CA VAL A 286 -17.21 -4.67 -17.68
C VAL A 286 -17.77 -3.86 -18.86
N ILE A 287 -16.93 -3.63 -19.88
CA ILE A 287 -17.29 -2.95 -21.13
C ILE A 287 -17.52 -3.97 -22.26
N ASN A 288 -16.68 -5.01 -22.35
CA ASN A 288 -16.75 -6.06 -23.39
C ASN A 288 -16.84 -7.42 -22.72
N GLU A 289 -18.06 -7.92 -22.58
CA GLU A 289 -18.36 -9.15 -21.83
C GLU A 289 -17.71 -10.42 -22.42
N PRO A 290 -17.74 -10.69 -23.75
CA PRO A 290 -17.11 -11.87 -24.34
C PRO A 290 -15.60 -11.92 -24.09
N VAL A 291 -14.89 -10.81 -24.34
CA VAL A 291 -13.44 -10.75 -24.17
C VAL A 291 -13.07 -10.82 -22.68
N TYR A 292 -13.85 -10.18 -21.79
CA TYR A 292 -13.65 -10.26 -20.34
C TYR A 292 -13.76 -11.71 -19.82
N LYS A 293 -14.76 -12.47 -20.26
CA LYS A 293 -14.92 -13.87 -19.86
C LYS A 293 -13.73 -14.73 -20.33
N LEU A 294 -13.32 -14.58 -21.59
CA LEU A 294 -12.17 -15.28 -22.14
C LEU A 294 -10.89 -14.97 -21.37
N PHE A 295 -10.63 -13.68 -21.11
CA PHE A 295 -9.47 -13.23 -20.33
C PHE A 295 -9.44 -13.84 -18.93
N ASN A 296 -10.55 -13.79 -18.19
CA ASN A 296 -10.62 -14.34 -16.84
C ASN A 296 -10.45 -15.85 -16.81
N THR A 297 -10.98 -16.56 -17.80
CA THR A 297 -10.80 -18.02 -17.92
C THR A 297 -9.33 -18.36 -18.17
N ALA A 298 -8.68 -17.68 -19.12
CA ALA A 298 -7.27 -17.86 -19.42
C ALA A 298 -6.37 -17.51 -18.23
N ASN A 299 -6.67 -16.41 -17.54
CA ASN A 299 -5.93 -15.97 -16.36
C ASN A 299 -6.10 -16.94 -15.18
N SER A 300 -7.30 -17.48 -14.96
CA SER A 300 -7.54 -18.51 -13.95
C SER A 300 -6.74 -19.79 -14.22
N LEU A 301 -6.70 -20.24 -15.47
CA LEU A 301 -5.90 -21.40 -15.88
C LEU A 301 -4.40 -21.16 -15.67
N ARG A 302 -3.89 -20.00 -16.09
CA ARG A 302 -2.49 -19.59 -15.86
C ARG A 302 -2.10 -19.70 -14.39
N TRP A 303 -2.94 -19.21 -13.49
CA TRP A 303 -2.64 -19.25 -12.06
C TRP A 303 -2.71 -20.67 -11.46
N LYS A 304 -3.60 -21.52 -11.95
CA LYS A 304 -3.61 -22.93 -11.55
C LYS A 304 -2.28 -23.59 -11.94
N ILE A 305 -1.79 -23.34 -13.16
CA ILE A 305 -0.50 -23.87 -13.63
C ILE A 305 0.65 -23.35 -12.76
N LEU A 306 0.70 -22.03 -12.49
CA LEU A 306 1.76 -21.43 -11.69
C LEU A 306 1.78 -21.95 -10.24
N ASN A 307 0.63 -22.28 -9.67
CA ASN A 307 0.55 -22.87 -8.32
C ASN A 307 0.94 -24.35 -8.28
N LEU A 308 0.94 -25.06 -9.43
CA LEU A 308 1.40 -26.46 -9.53
C LEU A 308 2.93 -26.55 -9.69
N ILE A 309 3.59 -25.45 -10.06
CA ILE A 309 5.05 -25.40 -10.32
C ILE A 309 5.79 -24.84 -9.07
N LYS A 310 5.07 -24.32 -8.07
CA LYS A 310 5.60 -23.94 -6.76
C LYS A 310 5.61 -25.15 -5.81
#